data_cc8b1f5cab2fdeaeceecb4be032b96ee
#
_entry.id   cc8b1f5cab2fdeaeceecb4be032b96ee
#
_cell.length_a   1.000
_cell.length_b   1.000
_cell.length_c   1.000
_cell.angle_alpha   90.00
_cell.angle_beta   90.00
_cell.angle_gamma   90.00
#
_symmetry.space_group_name_H-M   'P 1'
#
loop_
_entity.id
_entity.type
_entity.pdbx_description
1 polymer ?
#
loop_
_entity_poly.entity_id
_entity_poly.type
_entity_poly.pdbx_seq_one_letter_code
_entity_poly.pdbx_strand_id
1 'polypeptide(L)'
;MNIPNSTDYWGGFKLDYVYDHAIPLGLNLYRGLRMKFWGEVYRELNEPKTDLFTVGGDIRHYTRIWRNMVWANRVAGSTSFGNRKLVYYLGGVDNWLMPKFDNSIQIDPNNNYFFQTIATPVRGFFQNARNGNSFAVINSELRIPIIKMLTWKPMKSDFAENFMIVGFADAGASWTGVDPYSAENSFNTTIVRDGNLLITIENQKEPIIYGYGFGLRSRLFGYYVRFDWSWGVDDGVLLPS
;
A
#
# COMPACT_ATOMS: atom_id res chain seq x y z
N MET A 1 -35.54 -3.45 -8.51
CA MET A 1 -34.83 -2.45 -9.28
C MET A 1 -34.17 -3.16 -10.46
N ASN A 2 -34.65 -2.95 -11.69
CA ASN A 2 -33.99 -3.46 -12.87
C ASN A 2 -32.82 -2.52 -13.17
N ILE A 3 -31.60 -2.97 -12.87
CA ILE A 3 -30.39 -2.29 -13.31
C ILE A 3 -30.27 -2.56 -14.81
N PRO A 4 -30.32 -1.56 -15.69
CA PRO A 4 -30.14 -1.78 -17.12
C PRO A 4 -28.76 -2.43 -17.34
N ASN A 5 -28.73 -3.55 -18.06
CA ASN A 5 -27.48 -4.17 -18.51
C ASN A 5 -26.85 -3.24 -19.55
N SER A 6 -26.01 -2.33 -19.11
CA SER A 6 -25.12 -1.59 -20.01
C SER A 6 -23.78 -2.34 -20.08
N THR A 7 -23.31 -2.60 -21.28
CA THR A 7 -21.97 -3.14 -21.50
C THR A 7 -21.07 -2.00 -21.94
N ASP A 8 -20.12 -1.66 -21.10
CA ASP A 8 -19.14 -0.60 -21.39
C ASP A 8 -17.87 -1.22 -21.96
N TYR A 9 -17.40 -0.70 -23.10
CA TYR A 9 -16.16 -1.12 -23.74
C TYR A 9 -15.07 -0.09 -23.47
N TRP A 10 -13.92 -0.57 -23.00
CA TRP A 10 -12.76 0.26 -22.67
C TRP A 10 -11.58 -0.12 -23.56
N GLY A 11 -10.96 0.86 -24.16
CA GLY A 11 -9.65 0.75 -24.80
C GLY A 11 -8.59 1.35 -23.89
N GLY A 12 -7.44 0.69 -23.77
CA GLY A 12 -6.39 1.19 -22.89
C GLY A 12 -4.99 0.92 -23.40
N PHE A 13 -4.07 1.74 -22.93
CA PHE A 13 -2.64 1.59 -23.15
C PHE A 13 -1.91 1.67 -21.81
N LYS A 14 -0.95 0.76 -21.61
CA LYS A 14 -0.10 0.69 -20.43
C LYS A 14 1.36 0.66 -20.84
N LEU A 15 2.17 1.48 -20.17
CA LEU A 15 3.62 1.50 -20.29
C LEU A 15 4.24 1.23 -18.91
N ASP A 16 5.09 0.21 -18.83
CA ASP A 16 5.87 -0.12 -17.64
C ASP A 16 7.37 0.03 -17.95
N TYR A 17 8.09 0.74 -17.10
CA TYR A 17 9.54 0.73 -17.06
C TYR A 17 9.99 -0.04 -15.82
N VAL A 18 10.75 -1.12 -16.01
CA VAL A 18 11.24 -1.97 -14.93
C VAL A 18 12.76 -2.05 -14.98
N TYR A 19 13.38 -1.70 -13.86
CA TYR A 19 14.80 -1.92 -13.61
C TYR A 19 14.98 -2.84 -12.41
N ASP A 20 15.59 -4.00 -12.61
CA ASP A 20 15.85 -4.97 -11.54
C ASP A 20 17.32 -5.36 -11.53
N HIS A 21 18.05 -4.86 -10.55
CA HIS A 21 19.45 -5.20 -10.27
C HIS A 21 19.58 -5.81 -8.86
N ALA A 22 18.54 -6.49 -8.39
CA ALA A 22 18.55 -7.10 -7.07
C ALA A 22 19.11 -8.53 -7.13
N ILE A 23 20.20 -8.75 -6.41
CA ILE A 23 20.87 -10.04 -6.29
C ILE A 23 20.29 -10.80 -5.10
N PRO A 24 19.76 -12.02 -5.26
CA PRO A 24 19.25 -12.83 -4.17
C PRO A 24 20.39 -13.32 -3.27
N LEU A 25 20.23 -13.18 -1.96
CA LEU A 25 21.14 -13.70 -0.92
C LEU A 25 20.52 -14.89 -0.17
N GLY A 26 19.23 -15.09 -0.29
CA GLY A 26 18.44 -16.12 0.35
C GLY A 26 16.96 -15.83 0.22
N LEU A 27 16.12 -16.58 0.93
CA LEU A 27 14.68 -16.40 0.94
C LEU A 27 14.34 -15.00 1.46
N ASN A 28 13.70 -14.18 0.61
CA ASN A 28 13.36 -12.78 0.91
C ASN A 28 14.53 -11.88 1.35
N LEU A 29 15.76 -12.28 1.04
CA LEU A 29 16.97 -11.51 1.29
C LEU A 29 17.61 -11.14 -0.06
N TYR A 30 17.76 -9.85 -0.29
CA TYR A 30 18.31 -9.29 -1.53
C TYR A 30 19.38 -8.27 -1.23
N ARG A 31 20.16 -7.91 -2.24
CA ARG A 31 21.07 -6.77 -2.25
C ARG A 31 20.93 -6.06 -3.60
N GLY A 32 20.80 -4.75 -3.60
CA GLY A 32 20.71 -3.95 -4.82
C GLY A 32 19.43 -3.15 -4.90
N LEU A 33 19.01 -2.84 -6.12
CA LEU A 33 17.93 -1.90 -6.41
C LEU A 33 16.91 -2.52 -7.36
N ARG A 34 15.62 -2.29 -7.08
CA ARG A 34 14.50 -2.54 -7.98
C ARG A 34 13.70 -1.28 -8.14
N MET A 35 13.34 -0.96 -9.36
CA MET A 35 12.46 0.17 -9.66
C MET A 35 11.42 -0.26 -10.69
N LYS A 36 10.20 0.21 -10.49
CA LYS A 36 9.13 0.11 -11.46
C LYS A 36 8.41 1.45 -11.53
N PHE A 37 8.25 1.96 -12.73
CA PHE A 37 7.40 3.10 -13.02
C PHE A 37 6.37 2.69 -14.06
N TRP A 38 5.15 3.17 -13.90
CA TRP A 38 4.08 2.84 -14.84
C TRP A 38 3.22 4.05 -15.16
N GLY A 39 2.68 4.04 -16.37
CA GLY A 39 1.64 4.95 -16.81
C GLY A 39 0.58 4.17 -17.55
N GLU A 40 -0.67 4.46 -17.25
CA GLU A 40 -1.82 3.81 -17.86
C GLU A 40 -2.83 4.86 -18.29
N VAL A 41 -3.44 4.64 -19.45
CA VAL A 41 -4.55 5.43 -19.94
C VAL A 41 -5.63 4.49 -20.43
N TYR A 42 -6.85 4.75 -19.98
CA TYR A 42 -8.04 4.03 -20.41
C TYR A 42 -9.09 5.03 -20.87
N ARG A 43 -9.76 4.72 -21.95
CA ARG A 43 -10.84 5.51 -22.51
C ARG A 43 -12.06 4.61 -22.78
N GLU A 44 -13.22 5.07 -22.35
CA GLU A 44 -14.48 4.43 -22.67
C GLU A 44 -14.81 4.66 -24.15
N LEU A 45 -15.10 3.57 -24.86
CA LEU A 45 -15.37 3.62 -26.30
C LEU A 45 -16.83 4.01 -26.59
N ASN A 46 -17.74 3.74 -25.67
CA ASN A 46 -19.16 4.11 -25.77
C ASN A 46 -19.39 5.59 -25.45
N GLU A 47 -18.62 6.11 -24.47
CA GLU A 47 -18.65 7.51 -24.06
C GLU A 47 -17.24 8.11 -24.10
N PRO A 48 -16.80 8.62 -25.27
CA PRO A 48 -15.42 9.03 -25.50
C PRO A 48 -14.93 10.18 -24.59
N LYS A 49 -15.80 10.77 -23.76
CA LYS A 49 -15.43 11.79 -22.77
C LYS A 49 -14.99 11.22 -21.44
N THR A 50 -15.12 9.90 -21.23
CA THR A 50 -14.74 9.26 -19.97
C THR A 50 -13.37 8.67 -20.09
N ASP A 51 -12.42 9.29 -19.40
CA ASP A 51 -11.01 8.91 -19.40
C ASP A 51 -10.56 8.60 -17.97
N LEU A 52 -9.63 7.65 -17.87
CA LEU A 52 -8.91 7.29 -16.65
C LEU A 52 -7.42 7.29 -16.95
N PHE A 53 -6.67 8.05 -16.18
CA PHE A 53 -5.20 8.09 -16.25
C PHE A 53 -4.64 7.63 -14.91
N THR A 54 -3.56 6.86 -14.94
CA THR A 54 -2.83 6.43 -13.75
C THR A 54 -1.34 6.54 -14.00
N VAL A 55 -0.62 7.10 -13.05
CA VAL A 55 0.84 7.14 -13.05
C VAL A 55 1.35 6.76 -11.67
N GLY A 56 2.43 5.97 -11.63
CA GLY A 56 2.98 5.55 -10.34
C GLY A 56 4.39 5.03 -10.43
N GLY A 57 4.96 4.77 -9.25
CA GLY A 57 6.30 4.24 -9.08
C GLY A 57 6.46 3.41 -7.82
N ASP A 58 7.37 2.45 -7.85
CA ASP A 58 7.77 1.59 -6.74
C ASP A 58 9.29 1.43 -6.80
N ILE A 59 10.00 1.91 -5.80
CA ILE A 59 11.45 1.84 -5.68
C ILE A 59 11.78 1.04 -4.43
N ARG A 60 12.59 0.01 -4.59
CA ARG A 60 13.03 -0.87 -3.50
C ARG A 60 14.53 -0.96 -3.47
N HIS A 61 15.13 -0.56 -2.36
CA HIS A 61 16.57 -0.60 -2.14
C HIS A 61 16.90 -1.56 -1.00
N TYR A 62 17.85 -2.46 -1.25
CA TYR A 62 18.27 -3.49 -0.33
C TYR A 62 19.75 -3.35 -0.03
N THR A 63 20.07 -3.03 1.21
CA THR A 63 21.45 -2.87 1.70
C THR A 63 21.82 -4.03 2.60
N ARG A 64 22.84 -4.80 2.22
CA ARG A 64 23.43 -5.79 3.12
C ARG A 64 24.30 -5.06 4.14
N ILE A 65 23.95 -5.14 5.43
CA ILE A 65 24.65 -4.45 6.51
C ILE A 65 25.79 -5.31 7.05
N TRP A 66 25.45 -6.48 7.57
CA TRP A 66 26.43 -7.36 8.20
C TRP A 66 26.04 -8.82 8.02
N ARG A 67 27.01 -9.68 7.66
CA ARG A 67 26.77 -11.08 7.30
C ARG A 67 25.63 -11.16 6.27
N ASN A 68 24.49 -11.75 6.62
CA ASN A 68 23.32 -11.84 5.76
C ASN A 68 22.16 -10.95 6.22
N MET A 69 22.41 -10.04 7.16
CA MET A 69 21.43 -9.04 7.59
C MET A 69 21.20 -8.02 6.49
N VAL A 70 19.95 -7.74 6.17
CA VAL A 70 19.55 -6.85 5.09
C VAL A 70 18.63 -5.77 5.63
N TRP A 71 18.94 -4.54 5.29
CA TRP A 71 18.04 -3.41 5.44
C TRP A 71 17.33 -3.17 4.11
N ALA A 72 16.02 -3.39 4.10
CA ALA A 72 15.16 -3.28 2.94
C ALA A 72 14.28 -2.04 3.08
N ASN A 73 14.40 -1.12 2.13
CA ASN A 73 13.59 0.09 2.07
C ASN A 73 12.76 0.10 0.79
N ARG A 74 11.55 0.62 0.88
CA ARG A 74 10.64 0.79 -0.24
C ARG A 74 9.97 2.15 -0.17
N VAL A 75 9.90 2.82 -1.30
CA VAL A 75 9.06 4.00 -1.51
C VAL A 75 8.18 3.69 -2.70
N ALA A 76 6.87 3.85 -2.52
CA ALA A 76 5.94 3.66 -3.61
C ALA A 76 4.80 4.69 -3.53
N GLY A 77 4.27 5.04 -4.69
CA GLY A 77 3.13 5.92 -4.80
C GLY A 77 2.50 5.86 -6.17
N SER A 78 1.25 6.23 -6.23
CA SER A 78 0.52 6.35 -7.49
C SER A 78 -0.57 7.40 -7.35
N THR A 79 -0.92 8.01 -8.47
CA THR A 79 -2.06 8.91 -8.59
C THR A 79 -2.91 8.53 -9.78
N SER A 80 -4.21 8.72 -9.63
CA SER A 80 -5.19 8.51 -10.69
C SER A 80 -5.98 9.80 -10.92
N PHE A 81 -6.19 10.17 -12.15
CA PHE A 81 -6.89 11.39 -12.56
C PHE A 81 -7.70 11.17 -13.83
N GLY A 82 -8.53 12.14 -14.20
CA GLY A 82 -9.46 12.03 -15.31
C GLY A 82 -10.91 12.15 -14.85
N ASN A 83 -11.85 11.87 -15.76
CA ASN A 83 -13.29 11.92 -15.46
C ASN A 83 -13.73 10.77 -14.54
N ARG A 84 -13.05 9.63 -14.63
CA ARG A 84 -13.11 8.52 -13.68
C ARG A 84 -11.73 8.32 -13.04
N LYS A 85 -11.71 7.83 -11.80
CA LYS A 85 -10.49 7.66 -11.02
C LYS A 85 -10.45 6.26 -10.40
N LEU A 86 -9.26 5.82 -10.00
CA LEU A 86 -9.12 4.70 -9.09
C LEU A 86 -9.23 5.21 -7.65
N VAL A 87 -9.83 4.42 -6.78
CA VAL A 87 -9.70 4.63 -5.35
C VAL A 87 -8.67 3.65 -4.79
N TYR A 88 -7.67 4.20 -4.09
CA TYR A 88 -6.64 3.44 -3.39
C TYR A 88 -7.02 3.29 -1.93
N TYR A 89 -7.12 2.04 -1.45
CA TYR A 89 -7.29 1.74 -0.03
C TYR A 89 -5.93 1.49 0.59
N LEU A 90 -5.54 2.34 1.52
CA LEU A 90 -4.29 2.23 2.25
C LEU A 90 -4.52 1.53 3.59
N GLY A 91 -3.56 0.72 4.02
CA GLY A 91 -3.59 -0.04 5.26
C GLY A 91 -3.56 -1.56 5.03
N GLY A 92 -3.47 -2.30 6.10
CA GLY A 92 -3.44 -3.76 6.06
C GLY A 92 -2.10 -4.34 5.64
N VAL A 93 -2.13 -5.57 5.20
CA VAL A 93 -0.96 -6.37 4.83
C VAL A 93 -1.26 -7.14 3.55
N ASP A 94 -0.31 -7.20 2.62
CA ASP A 94 -0.43 -8.03 1.42
C ASP A 94 -0.53 -9.51 1.78
N ASN A 95 -1.40 -10.24 1.10
CA ASN A 95 -1.66 -11.67 1.31
C ASN A 95 -2.06 -12.01 2.75
N TRP A 96 -2.85 -11.15 3.37
CA TRP A 96 -3.40 -11.40 4.69
C TRP A 96 -4.41 -12.55 4.64
N LEU A 97 -4.25 -13.56 5.52
CA LEU A 97 -5.11 -14.74 5.52
C LEU A 97 -6.58 -14.40 5.86
N MET A 98 -6.78 -13.44 6.75
CA MET A 98 -8.11 -12.95 7.16
C MET A 98 -8.12 -11.42 7.10
N PRO A 99 -8.23 -10.82 5.90
CA PRO A 99 -8.20 -9.37 5.76
C PRO A 99 -9.40 -8.75 6.48
N LYS A 100 -9.13 -7.67 7.21
CA LYS A 100 -10.15 -6.84 7.83
C LYS A 100 -10.19 -5.50 7.11
N PHE A 101 -11.40 -5.02 6.87
CA PHE A 101 -11.65 -3.75 6.20
C PHE A 101 -12.27 -2.75 7.17
N ASP A 102 -11.76 -1.52 7.18
CA ASP A 102 -12.34 -0.44 7.99
C ASP A 102 -13.48 0.23 7.20
N ASN A 103 -14.69 0.02 7.65
CA ASN A 103 -15.89 0.59 7.06
C ASN A 103 -16.22 1.99 7.61
N SER A 104 -15.49 2.47 8.61
CA SER A 104 -15.73 3.80 9.21
C SER A 104 -15.22 4.94 8.31
N ILE A 105 -14.22 4.67 7.49
CA ILE A 105 -13.65 5.65 6.55
C ILE A 105 -14.41 5.59 5.24
N GLN A 106 -15.21 6.60 4.99
CA GLN A 106 -16.03 6.68 3.77
C GLN A 106 -15.19 7.14 2.58
N ILE A 107 -15.58 6.66 1.40
CA ILE A 107 -15.02 7.13 0.12
C ILE A 107 -15.71 8.46 -0.22
N ASP A 108 -14.98 9.40 -0.80
CA ASP A 108 -15.56 10.66 -1.25
C ASP A 108 -16.66 10.44 -2.30
N PRO A 109 -17.93 10.77 -1.99
CA PRO A 109 -19.05 10.55 -2.90
C PRO A 109 -19.06 11.54 -4.09
N ASN A 110 -18.28 12.61 -4.05
CA ASN A 110 -18.22 13.61 -5.11
C ASN A 110 -17.31 13.19 -6.28
N ASN A 111 -16.50 12.16 -6.09
CA ASN A 111 -15.63 11.63 -7.13
C ASN A 111 -16.25 10.40 -7.80
N ASN A 112 -16.11 10.33 -9.12
CA ASN A 112 -16.54 9.18 -9.90
C ASN A 112 -15.39 8.16 -9.97
N TYR A 113 -15.50 7.11 -9.18
CA TYR A 113 -14.51 6.03 -9.15
C TYR A 113 -14.93 4.88 -10.07
N PHE A 114 -13.94 4.35 -10.80
CA PHE A 114 -14.14 3.24 -11.73
C PHE A 114 -13.80 1.89 -11.08
N PHE A 115 -12.62 1.80 -10.45
CA PHE A 115 -12.17 0.63 -9.73
C PHE A 115 -11.61 0.98 -8.35
N GLN A 116 -11.67 -0.03 -7.49
CA GLN A 116 -11.02 -0.01 -6.18
C GLN A 116 -9.75 -0.85 -6.25
N THR A 117 -8.68 -0.36 -5.65
CA THR A 117 -7.42 -1.09 -5.58
C THR A 117 -6.80 -0.95 -4.20
N ILE A 118 -6.17 -2.03 -3.74
CA ILE A 118 -5.44 -2.00 -2.49
C ILE A 118 -4.10 -1.33 -2.78
N ALA A 119 -3.84 -0.24 -2.06
CA ALA A 119 -2.52 0.38 -2.05
C ALA A 119 -1.55 -0.51 -1.27
N THR A 120 -0.28 -0.18 -1.36
CA THR A 120 0.76 -0.92 -0.68
C THR A 120 0.56 -0.87 0.85
N PRO A 121 0.95 -1.93 1.60
CA PRO A 121 0.58 -2.08 3.00
C PRO A 121 1.21 -1.03 3.91
N VAL A 122 0.44 -0.59 4.89
CA VAL A 122 0.91 0.03 6.13
C VAL A 122 0.43 -0.86 7.27
N ARG A 123 1.36 -1.58 7.89
CA ARG A 123 1.06 -2.56 8.95
C ARG A 123 0.61 -1.87 10.22
N GLY A 124 -0.23 -2.53 11.03
CA GLY A 124 -0.84 -1.96 12.22
C GLY A 124 -2.23 -1.35 11.99
N PHE A 125 -2.73 -1.42 10.75
CA PHE A 125 -4.04 -0.93 10.36
C PHE A 125 -4.84 -1.99 9.61
N PHE A 126 -6.16 -1.88 9.62
CA PHE A 126 -7.03 -2.58 8.68
C PHE A 126 -6.92 -1.95 7.29
N GLN A 127 -7.39 -2.66 6.28
CA GLN A 127 -7.53 -2.09 4.94
C GLN A 127 -8.50 -0.90 4.99
N ASN A 128 -8.26 0.12 4.17
CA ASN A 128 -9.04 1.35 4.15
C ASN A 128 -8.86 2.26 5.38
N ALA A 129 -7.71 2.21 6.06
CA ALA A 129 -7.40 3.21 7.10
C ALA A 129 -7.31 4.63 6.53
N ARG A 130 -6.96 4.76 5.25
CA ARG A 130 -7.05 5.98 4.42
C ARG A 130 -7.42 5.58 3.01
N ASN A 131 -8.12 6.45 2.30
CA ASN A 131 -8.44 6.25 0.88
C ASN A 131 -8.37 7.54 0.08
N GLY A 132 -8.34 7.39 -1.25
CA GLY A 132 -8.30 8.51 -2.18
C GLY A 132 -7.84 8.08 -3.56
N ASN A 133 -7.74 9.03 -4.48
CA ASN A 133 -7.25 8.77 -5.84
C ASN A 133 -5.71 8.82 -5.95
N SER A 134 -5.04 9.10 -4.86
CA SER A 134 -3.57 9.13 -4.75
C SER A 134 -3.12 8.45 -3.48
N PHE A 135 -1.92 7.87 -3.49
CA PHE A 135 -1.27 7.37 -2.30
C PHE A 135 0.25 7.50 -2.37
N ALA A 136 0.88 7.56 -1.21
CA ALA A 136 2.32 7.42 -1.05
C ALA A 136 2.62 6.60 0.21
N VAL A 137 3.63 5.73 0.13
CA VAL A 137 4.09 4.95 1.28
C VAL A 137 5.59 4.81 1.30
N ILE A 138 6.11 4.67 2.52
CA ILE A 138 7.49 4.33 2.82
C ILE A 138 7.45 3.11 3.74
N ASN A 139 8.16 2.05 3.37
CA ASN A 139 8.34 0.87 4.20
C ASN A 139 9.83 0.66 4.45
N SER A 140 10.19 0.38 5.68
CA SER A 140 11.56 0.06 6.09
C SER A 140 11.57 -1.21 6.91
N GLU A 141 12.40 -2.19 6.54
CA GLU A 141 12.51 -3.47 7.22
C GLU A 141 13.96 -3.83 7.48
N LEU A 142 14.27 -4.20 8.70
CA LEU A 142 15.52 -4.84 9.07
C LEU A 142 15.30 -6.35 9.16
N ARG A 143 15.89 -7.10 8.23
CA ARG A 143 15.74 -8.56 8.09
C ARG A 143 16.96 -9.26 8.64
N ILE A 144 16.78 -10.08 9.69
CA ILE A 144 17.85 -10.72 10.44
C ILE A 144 17.69 -12.24 10.37
N PRO A 145 18.42 -12.95 9.49
CA PRO A 145 18.38 -14.42 9.40
C PRO A 145 19.22 -15.03 10.53
N ILE A 146 18.64 -15.10 11.75
CA ILE A 146 19.35 -15.39 12.98
C ILE A 146 20.13 -16.69 12.90
N ILE A 147 19.49 -17.76 12.49
CA ILE A 147 20.13 -19.08 12.51
C ILE A 147 21.26 -19.14 11.48
N LYS A 148 21.07 -18.57 10.29
CA LYS A 148 22.10 -18.49 9.25
C LYS A 148 23.28 -17.58 9.65
N MET A 149 23.06 -16.66 10.59
CA MET A 149 24.13 -15.82 11.14
C MET A 149 24.96 -16.54 12.21
N LEU A 150 24.35 -17.45 12.97
CA LEU A 150 24.98 -18.21 14.04
C LEU A 150 25.71 -19.46 13.55
N THR A 151 25.24 -20.06 12.47
CA THR A 151 25.79 -21.31 11.94
C THR A 151 26.38 -21.11 10.54
N TRP A 152 27.60 -21.58 10.34
CA TRP A 152 28.27 -21.57 9.02
C TRP A 152 27.95 -22.82 8.19
N LYS A 153 27.29 -23.82 8.80
CA LYS A 153 26.98 -25.09 8.16
C LYS A 153 25.57 -25.03 7.54
N PRO A 154 25.40 -25.59 6.33
CA PRO A 154 24.08 -25.74 5.74
C PRO A 154 23.21 -26.61 6.65
N MET A 155 21.96 -26.21 6.84
CA MET A 155 21.03 -26.94 7.70
C MET A 155 20.18 -27.89 6.87
N LYS A 156 19.84 -29.04 7.48
CA LYS A 156 18.94 -30.01 6.87
C LYS A 156 17.47 -29.56 6.91
N SER A 157 17.14 -28.64 7.82
CA SER A 157 15.77 -28.14 8.00
C SER A 157 15.59 -26.85 7.20
N ASP A 158 14.72 -26.87 6.20
CA ASP A 158 14.35 -25.73 5.38
C ASP A 158 13.72 -24.59 6.24
N PHE A 159 12.97 -24.96 7.28
CA PHE A 159 12.45 -24.02 8.26
C PHE A 159 13.58 -23.28 8.98
N ALA A 160 14.54 -24.01 9.55
CA ALA A 160 15.61 -23.41 10.33
C ALA A 160 16.56 -22.57 9.45
N GLU A 161 16.87 -23.02 8.24
CA GLU A 161 17.72 -22.30 7.31
C GLU A 161 17.13 -20.94 6.91
N ASN A 162 15.81 -20.87 6.77
CA ASN A 162 15.11 -19.67 6.32
C ASN A 162 14.49 -18.85 7.45
N PHE A 163 14.69 -19.26 8.71
CA PHE A 163 14.14 -18.54 9.85
C PHE A 163 14.79 -17.17 10.04
N MET A 164 13.97 -16.14 10.07
CA MET A 164 14.42 -14.77 10.28
C MET A 164 13.47 -13.99 11.18
N ILE A 165 14.03 -13.04 11.91
CA ILE A 165 13.30 -11.98 12.60
C ILE A 165 13.37 -10.72 11.75
N VAL A 166 12.28 -9.99 11.72
CA VAL A 166 12.16 -8.74 10.98
C VAL A 166 11.63 -7.66 11.92
N GLY A 167 12.35 -6.55 12.05
CA GLY A 167 11.83 -5.31 12.61
C GLY A 167 11.39 -4.40 11.47
N PHE A 168 10.28 -3.67 11.62
CA PHE A 168 9.79 -2.81 10.56
C PHE A 168 9.14 -1.52 11.06
N ALA A 169 9.15 -0.52 10.17
CA ALA A 169 8.43 0.72 10.30
C ALA A 169 7.86 1.11 8.94
N ASP A 170 6.59 1.49 8.91
CA ASP A 170 5.85 1.89 7.74
C ASP A 170 5.25 3.28 7.96
N ALA A 171 5.17 4.08 6.91
CA ALA A 171 4.45 5.34 6.90
C ALA A 171 3.70 5.47 5.58
N GLY A 172 2.52 6.08 5.60
CA GLY A 172 1.78 6.28 4.37
C GLY A 172 0.60 7.21 4.51
N ALA A 173 0.16 7.72 3.37
CA ALA A 173 -1.05 8.50 3.22
C ALA A 173 -1.76 8.09 1.93
N SER A 174 -3.08 8.17 1.92
CA SER A 174 -3.89 8.14 0.72
C SER A 174 -4.88 9.29 0.78
N TRP A 175 -5.05 9.99 -0.33
CA TRP A 175 -5.78 11.26 -0.35
C TRP A 175 -6.47 11.52 -1.67
N THR A 176 -7.39 12.48 -1.66
CA THR A 176 -8.00 13.09 -2.83
C THR A 176 -7.52 14.54 -2.92
N GLY A 177 -7.25 15.01 -4.13
CA GLY A 177 -6.72 16.36 -4.36
C GLY A 177 -5.22 16.36 -4.64
N VAL A 178 -4.59 17.53 -4.51
CA VAL A 178 -3.20 17.77 -4.89
C VAL A 178 -2.23 17.11 -3.90
N ASP A 179 -2.54 17.20 -2.60
CA ASP A 179 -1.71 16.66 -1.52
C ASP A 179 -2.59 16.14 -0.36
N PRO A 180 -2.02 15.42 0.61
CA PRO A 180 -2.76 14.84 1.73
C PRO A 180 -3.50 15.87 2.60
N TYR A 181 -3.04 17.12 2.65
CA TYR A 181 -3.60 18.20 3.46
C TYR A 181 -4.58 19.08 2.69
N SER A 182 -4.84 18.76 1.41
CA SER A 182 -5.80 19.50 0.58
C SER A 182 -7.20 19.47 1.18
N ALA A 183 -7.93 20.57 1.03
CA ALA A 183 -9.35 20.66 1.38
C ALA A 183 -10.23 19.73 0.51
N GLU A 184 -9.75 19.30 -0.65
CA GLU A 184 -10.43 18.31 -1.52
C GLU A 184 -10.38 16.90 -0.94
N ASN A 185 -9.48 16.64 0.02
CA ASN A 185 -9.40 15.35 0.68
C ASN A 185 -10.60 15.19 1.62
N SER A 186 -11.44 14.20 1.34
CA SER A 186 -12.64 13.90 2.14
C SER A 186 -12.35 13.54 3.60
N PHE A 187 -11.11 13.19 3.90
CA PHE A 187 -10.65 12.97 5.26
C PHE A 187 -10.48 14.28 6.05
N ASN A 188 -10.11 15.36 5.36
CA ASN A 188 -9.89 16.66 5.99
C ASN A 188 -11.17 17.51 6.05
N THR A 189 -12.10 17.31 5.11
CA THR A 189 -13.30 18.15 4.97
C THR A 189 -14.54 17.29 4.82
N THR A 190 -15.52 17.53 5.68
CA THR A 190 -16.85 16.90 5.61
C THR A 190 -17.88 17.95 5.24
N ILE A 191 -18.61 17.73 4.15
CA ILE A 191 -19.68 18.62 3.69
C ILE A 191 -21.02 17.98 4.05
N VAL A 192 -21.76 18.63 4.93
CA VAL A 192 -23.12 18.23 5.31
C VAL A 192 -24.10 19.19 4.64
N ARG A 193 -25.03 18.65 3.84
CA ARG A 193 -26.12 19.40 3.22
C ARG A 193 -27.46 19.01 3.88
N ASP A 194 -28.14 19.99 4.46
CA ASP A 194 -29.47 19.82 5.00
C ASP A 194 -30.37 20.94 4.46
N GLY A 195 -31.22 20.62 3.48
CA GLY A 195 -32.04 21.59 2.76
C GLY A 195 -31.20 22.71 2.13
N ASN A 196 -31.41 23.93 2.58
CA ASN A 196 -30.68 25.11 2.11
C ASN A 196 -29.40 25.43 2.93
N LEU A 197 -29.09 24.59 3.93
CA LEU A 197 -27.92 24.77 4.78
C LEU A 197 -26.77 23.90 4.23
N LEU A 198 -25.62 24.54 4.01
CA LEU A 198 -24.34 23.90 3.70
C LEU A 198 -23.40 24.11 4.87
N ILE A 199 -23.05 23.03 5.55
CA ILE A 199 -22.07 23.05 6.63
C ILE A 199 -20.80 22.37 6.13
N THR A 200 -19.70 23.12 6.12
CA THR A 200 -18.36 22.58 5.87
C THR A 200 -17.64 22.40 7.20
N ILE A 201 -17.30 21.18 7.52
CA ILE A 201 -16.55 20.82 8.73
C ILE A 201 -15.13 20.50 8.30
N GLU A 202 -14.18 21.29 8.74
CA GLU A 202 -12.77 21.01 8.55
C GLU A 202 -12.27 20.11 9.70
N ASN A 203 -11.84 18.91 9.35
CA ASN A 203 -11.26 17.97 10.28
C ASN A 203 -9.75 18.24 10.35
N GLN A 204 -9.24 18.58 11.52
CA GLN A 204 -7.79 18.75 11.73
C GLN A 204 -7.16 17.41 12.15
N LYS A 205 -7.26 16.39 11.27
CA LYS A 205 -6.64 15.10 11.52
C LYS A 205 -5.39 14.95 10.67
N GLU A 206 -4.39 14.25 11.23
CA GLU A 206 -3.18 13.94 10.50
C GLU A 206 -3.49 12.92 9.38
N PRO A 207 -3.29 13.25 8.09
CA PRO A 207 -3.57 12.32 7.00
C PRO A 207 -2.54 11.20 6.90
N ILE A 208 -1.34 11.37 7.46
CA ILE A 208 -0.27 10.38 7.43
C ILE A 208 -0.45 9.42 8.61
N ILE A 209 -0.43 8.14 8.31
CA ILE A 209 -0.46 7.07 9.31
C ILE A 209 0.89 6.37 9.39
N TYR A 210 1.22 5.89 10.59
CA TYR A 210 2.48 5.21 10.87
C TYR A 210 2.22 3.84 11.46
N GLY A 211 2.98 2.84 11.03
CA GLY A 211 2.93 1.50 11.59
C GLY A 211 4.32 1.00 11.92
N TYR A 212 4.49 0.29 13.01
CA TYR A 212 5.74 -0.34 13.37
C TYR A 212 5.51 -1.68 14.05
N GLY A 213 6.55 -2.49 14.11
CA GLY A 213 6.44 -3.79 14.73
C GLY A 213 7.60 -4.71 14.45
N PHE A 214 7.37 -5.97 14.74
CA PHE A 214 8.31 -7.03 14.43
C PHE A 214 7.58 -8.26 13.89
N GLY A 215 8.30 -9.13 13.21
CA GLY A 215 7.72 -10.34 12.65
C GLY A 215 8.71 -11.50 12.61
N LEU A 216 8.14 -12.69 12.48
CA LEU A 216 8.86 -13.92 12.25
C LEU A 216 8.55 -14.41 10.84
N ARG A 217 9.58 -14.84 10.14
CA ARG A 217 9.43 -15.36 8.77
C ARG A 217 10.23 -16.63 8.60
N SER A 218 9.67 -17.57 7.88
CA SER A 218 10.37 -18.80 7.51
C SER A 218 9.71 -19.47 6.32
N ARG A 219 10.24 -20.61 5.94
CA ARG A 219 9.65 -21.52 4.96
C ARG A 219 9.13 -22.76 5.67
N LEU A 220 7.83 -23.04 5.53
CA LEU A 220 7.17 -24.19 6.13
C LEU A 220 6.40 -24.95 5.05
N PHE A 221 6.67 -26.25 4.91
CA PHE A 221 6.05 -27.10 3.88
C PHE A 221 6.11 -26.54 2.45
N GLY A 222 7.20 -25.86 2.09
CA GLY A 222 7.36 -25.22 0.79
C GLY A 222 6.75 -23.82 0.67
N TYR A 223 5.94 -23.38 1.62
CA TYR A 223 5.32 -22.06 1.64
C TYR A 223 6.14 -21.05 2.45
N TYR A 224 6.17 -19.83 1.97
CA TYR A 224 6.70 -18.71 2.75
C TYR A 224 5.66 -18.27 3.77
N VAL A 225 5.98 -18.39 5.05
CA VAL A 225 5.09 -18.04 6.17
C VAL A 225 5.61 -16.80 6.86
N ARG A 226 4.69 -15.88 7.15
CA ARG A 226 4.95 -14.61 7.81
C ARG A 226 3.97 -14.40 8.96
N PHE A 227 4.51 -14.07 10.15
CA PHE A 227 3.77 -13.61 11.32
C PHE A 227 4.29 -12.24 11.69
N ASP A 228 3.45 -11.22 11.66
CA ASP A 228 3.80 -9.85 12.02
C ASP A 228 2.93 -9.41 13.20
N TRP A 229 3.58 -8.85 14.23
CA TRP A 229 2.94 -8.12 15.32
C TRP A 229 3.19 -6.64 15.07
N SER A 230 2.12 -5.88 14.91
CA SER A 230 2.18 -4.50 14.47
C SER A 230 1.27 -3.60 15.29
N TRP A 231 1.73 -2.39 15.49
CA TRP A 231 0.99 -1.31 16.12
C TRP A 231 0.87 -0.16 15.14
N GLY A 232 -0.34 0.39 15.04
CA GLY A 232 -0.62 1.58 14.25
C GLY A 232 -0.61 2.83 15.13
N VAL A 233 -0.15 3.94 14.58
CA VAL A 233 -0.26 5.28 15.17
C VAL A 233 -1.06 6.14 14.23
N ASP A 234 -2.22 6.60 14.70
CA ASP A 234 -3.13 7.47 13.97
C ASP A 234 -3.35 8.75 14.79
N ASP A 235 -3.14 9.90 14.17
CA ASP A 235 -3.27 11.22 14.83
C ASP A 235 -2.47 11.32 16.15
N GLY A 236 -1.27 10.72 16.17
CA GLY A 236 -0.42 10.65 17.36
C GLY A 236 -0.89 9.64 18.44
N VAL A 237 -1.99 8.94 18.21
CA VAL A 237 -2.55 7.96 19.16
C VAL A 237 -2.17 6.54 18.73
N LEU A 238 -1.65 5.75 19.67
CA LEU A 238 -1.38 4.34 19.45
C LEU A 238 -2.70 3.56 19.43
N LEU A 239 -2.97 2.87 18.34
CA LEU A 239 -4.15 2.03 18.19
C LEU A 239 -3.98 0.72 18.97
N PRO A 240 -5.06 0.17 19.55
CA PRO A 240 -5.03 -1.16 20.15
C PRO A 240 -4.71 -2.21 19.08
N SER A 241 -3.79 -3.12 19.42
CA SER A 241 -3.34 -4.24 18.57
C SER A 241 -4.41 -5.34 18.43
#